data_9108703392d857b2fc67d8e50eb8295e
#
_entry.id   9108703392d857b2fc67d8e50eb8295e
#
_cell.length_a   1.000
_cell.length_b   1.000
_cell.length_c   1.000
_cell.angle_alpha   90.00
_cell.angle_beta   90.00
_cell.angle_gamma   90.00
#
_symmetry.space_group_name_H-M   'P 1'
#
loop_
_entity.id
_entity.type
_entity.pdbx_description
1 polymer ?
#
loop_
_entity_poly.entity_id
_entity_poly.type
_entity_poly.pdbx_seq_one_letter_code
_entity_poly.pdbx_strand_id
1 'polypeptide(L)'
;MVYITVMQSPIYHQMTLEEFLFQNFQAQTILNTNVSNTRTYAYETVSEHFTSRIDTDALIRKLVRFNDQTEALRAQERSTLYETFHIPKXXXXXXGGLRRIDAPKPELMNALRNLKTIFEEDFHALYHTSAFAYVKNRCTVDAVKRHQKNNSKWFGKLDLHDFFGSTTLDYVIKMFSMVFPFSEIVKFPNGEAELRKALDLAFLNGGLPQGTPLSPLITNVMMIPVDYKLANAFRDFDKQRFIYTRYADDFIISSKVDFELVVDTLHEFGAPFTINESKTRYGSSAGRNWNLGVMLNKDNEITVGHKKKRQFQSMLYNYITDKRKGISWPREDIQTMQGLHSYYRMVEPETIDAIVKHTNEKMETDVLRLIKDDLR
;
A
#
# COMPACT_ATOMS: atom_id res chain seq x y z
N MET A 1 -12.75 -2.37 -13.39
CA MET A 1 -13.24 -2.45 -12.00
C MET A 1 -13.01 -3.85 -11.46
N VAL A 2 -12.42 -3.99 -10.28
CA VAL A 2 -12.42 -5.26 -9.56
C VAL A 2 -13.76 -5.36 -8.85
N TYR A 3 -14.59 -6.25 -9.26
CA TYR A 3 -15.72 -6.66 -8.44
C TYR A 3 -15.23 -7.72 -7.49
N ILE A 4 -15.18 -7.37 -6.23
CA ILE A 4 -15.17 -8.38 -5.19
C ILE A 4 -16.64 -8.56 -4.85
N THR A 5 -17.25 -9.59 -5.39
CA THR A 5 -18.62 -9.91 -5.05
C THR A 5 -18.57 -10.99 -3.96
N VAL A 6 -19.11 -10.67 -2.82
CA VAL A 6 -19.30 -11.66 -1.76
C VAL A 6 -20.71 -12.21 -1.92
N MET A 7 -20.84 -13.44 -2.40
CA MET A 7 -22.13 -14.07 -2.60
C MET A 7 -22.57 -14.85 -1.37
N GLN A 8 -23.56 -14.32 -0.66
CA GLN A 8 -24.36 -15.13 0.28
C GLN A 8 -25.85 -14.78 0.28
N SER A 9 -26.36 -14.13 -0.76
CA SER A 9 -27.79 -13.82 -0.84
C SER A 9 -28.18 -13.38 -2.25
N PRO A 10 -29.38 -13.66 -2.71
CA PRO A 10 -29.79 -13.38 -4.09
C PRO A 10 -30.16 -11.93 -4.39
N ILE A 11 -29.81 -10.97 -3.55
CA ILE A 11 -30.18 -9.58 -3.81
C ILE A 11 -28.89 -8.76 -4.02
N TYR A 12 -28.48 -8.66 -5.28
CA TYR A 12 -27.38 -7.80 -5.72
C TYR A 12 -27.91 -6.56 -6.41
N HIS A 13 -27.61 -5.42 -5.86
CA HIS A 13 -27.74 -4.17 -6.61
C HIS A 13 -26.31 -3.75 -7.00
N GLN A 14 -26.01 -3.89 -8.26
CA GLN A 14 -24.75 -3.47 -8.85
C GLN A 14 -24.79 -1.95 -9.01
N MET A 15 -24.06 -1.25 -8.17
CA MET A 15 -24.03 0.21 -8.18
C MET A 15 -22.98 0.70 -9.18
N THR A 16 -23.38 1.53 -10.11
CA THR A 16 -22.45 2.18 -11.04
C THR A 16 -21.59 3.20 -10.27
N LEU A 17 -20.47 3.59 -10.88
CA LEU A 17 -19.62 4.66 -10.32
C LEU A 17 -20.43 5.95 -10.14
N GLU A 18 -21.32 6.27 -11.08
CA GLU A 18 -22.18 7.45 -11.02
C GLU A 18 -23.14 7.37 -9.82
N GLU A 19 -23.74 6.22 -9.61
CA GLU A 19 -24.61 5.97 -8.45
C GLU A 19 -23.82 6.06 -7.15
N PHE A 20 -22.59 5.49 -7.13
CA PHE A 20 -21.72 5.58 -5.97
C PHE A 20 -21.33 7.04 -5.67
N LEU A 21 -20.91 7.79 -6.69
CA LEU A 21 -20.58 9.20 -6.53
C LEU A 21 -21.81 10.00 -6.13
N PHE A 22 -22.95 9.74 -6.76
CA PHE A 22 -24.21 10.41 -6.46
C PHE A 22 -24.68 10.10 -5.04
N GLN A 23 -24.62 8.86 -4.59
CA GLN A 23 -24.98 8.49 -3.22
C GLN A 23 -24.01 9.05 -2.18
N ASN A 24 -22.70 9.07 -2.49
CA ASN A 24 -21.73 9.67 -1.58
C ASN A 24 -21.82 11.21 -1.59
N PHE A 25 -22.12 11.81 -2.75
CA PHE A 25 -22.40 13.25 -2.84
C PHE A 25 -23.69 13.60 -2.11
N GLN A 26 -24.74 12.80 -2.28
CA GLN A 26 -26.01 12.98 -1.56
C GLN A 26 -25.86 12.67 -0.07
N ALA A 27 -25.08 11.65 0.28
CA ALA A 27 -24.79 11.34 1.68
C ALA A 27 -24.04 12.51 2.34
N GLN A 28 -23.09 13.13 1.63
CA GLN A 28 -22.43 14.34 2.11
C GLN A 28 -23.40 15.52 2.26
N THR A 29 -24.42 15.59 1.40
CA THR A 29 -25.44 16.64 1.45
C THR A 29 -26.55 16.34 2.48
N ILE A 30 -26.90 15.07 2.64
CA ILE A 30 -27.92 14.62 3.60
C ILE A 30 -27.36 14.55 5.02
N LEU A 31 -26.06 14.25 5.18
CA LEU A 31 -25.40 14.21 6.48
C LEU A 31 -25.27 15.61 7.10
N ASN A 32 -25.41 16.66 6.27
CA ASN A 32 -25.49 18.03 6.77
C ASN A 32 -26.85 18.38 7.41
N THR A 33 -27.81 17.48 7.39
CA THR A 33 -29.16 17.85 7.83
C THR A 33 -29.74 17.06 9.01
N ASN A 34 -29.25 15.88 9.35
CA ASN A 34 -29.74 15.17 10.58
C ASN A 34 -29.03 13.84 10.78
N VAL A 35 -28.28 13.62 11.77
CA VAL A 35 -28.30 12.44 12.66
C VAL A 35 -27.07 12.40 13.58
N SER A 36 -27.35 12.20 14.85
CA SER A 36 -26.42 11.91 15.92
C SER A 36 -25.85 10.49 15.79
N ASN A 37 -24.67 10.36 15.19
CA ASN A 37 -23.95 9.10 15.22
C ASN A 37 -22.42 9.36 15.24
N THR A 38 -21.80 8.99 16.32
CA THR A 38 -20.43 9.29 16.69
C THR A 38 -19.32 8.88 15.68
N ARG A 39 -19.65 8.00 14.72
CA ARG A 39 -18.68 7.56 13.69
C ARG A 39 -18.68 8.45 12.44
N THR A 40 -19.79 9.09 12.16
CA THR A 40 -19.93 10.03 11.04
C THR A 40 -19.31 11.38 11.41
N TYR A 41 -19.37 11.72 12.68
CA TYR A 41 -18.83 12.96 13.23
C TYR A 41 -17.34 13.17 12.95
N ALA A 42 -16.56 12.10 13.02
CA ALA A 42 -15.11 12.19 12.81
C ALA A 42 -14.75 12.56 11.36
N TYR A 43 -15.51 12.06 10.38
CA TYR A 43 -15.23 12.34 8.96
C TYR A 43 -15.68 13.75 8.57
N GLU A 44 -16.86 14.19 9.01
CA GLU A 44 -17.36 15.55 8.77
C GLU A 44 -16.47 16.59 9.44
N THR A 45 -16.11 16.37 10.70
CA THR A 45 -15.25 17.28 11.46
C THR A 45 -13.86 17.36 10.81
N VAL A 46 -13.34 16.24 10.35
CA VAL A 46 -12.06 16.19 9.66
C VAL A 46 -12.17 16.83 8.28
N SER A 47 -13.26 16.59 7.55
CA SER A 47 -13.52 17.20 6.23
C SER A 47 -13.67 18.72 6.35
N GLU A 48 -14.48 19.21 7.28
CA GLU A 48 -14.65 20.66 7.53
C GLU A 48 -13.34 21.30 7.97
N HIS A 49 -12.58 20.63 8.83
CA HIS A 49 -11.29 21.12 9.30
C HIS A 49 -10.27 21.20 8.17
N PHE A 50 -10.31 20.25 7.23
CA PHE A 50 -9.42 20.23 6.07
C PHE A 50 -9.81 21.26 5.03
N THR A 51 -11.09 21.41 4.73
CA THR A 51 -11.57 22.40 3.74
C THR A 51 -11.26 23.83 4.17
N SER A 52 -11.21 24.10 5.47
CA SER A 52 -10.88 25.44 6.00
C SER A 52 -9.38 25.74 5.98
N ARG A 53 -8.52 24.74 5.80
CA ARG A 53 -7.06 24.91 5.89
C ARG A 53 -6.32 24.82 4.57
N ILE A 54 -6.95 24.28 3.53
CA ILE A 54 -6.29 24.14 2.24
C ILE A 54 -6.72 25.27 1.32
N ASP A 55 -5.76 26.14 1.00
CA ASP A 55 -5.91 27.20 0.01
C ASP A 55 -5.72 26.58 -1.37
N THR A 56 -6.82 26.25 -2.06
CA THR A 56 -6.78 25.65 -3.39
C THR A 56 -6.19 26.61 -4.43
N ASP A 57 -6.37 27.95 -4.23
CA ASP A 57 -5.72 28.95 -5.08
C ASP A 57 -4.20 28.92 -4.91
N ALA A 58 -3.72 28.75 -3.69
CA ALA A 58 -2.28 28.61 -3.45
C ALA A 58 -1.75 27.32 -4.06
N LEU A 59 -2.50 26.22 -3.95
CA LEU A 59 -2.10 24.94 -4.51
C LEU A 59 -1.97 25.00 -6.05
N ILE A 60 -2.96 25.61 -6.75
CA ILE A 60 -2.87 25.72 -8.20
C ILE A 60 -1.70 26.63 -8.61
N ARG A 61 -1.43 27.72 -7.87
CA ARG A 61 -0.26 28.57 -8.13
C ARG A 61 1.05 27.79 -7.97
N LYS A 62 1.14 26.90 -6.99
CA LYS A 62 2.30 26.02 -6.79
C LYS A 62 2.47 25.05 -7.94
N LEU A 63 1.36 24.49 -8.46
CA LEU A 63 1.40 23.58 -9.63
C LEU A 63 1.88 24.31 -10.89
N VAL A 64 1.35 25.52 -11.15
CA VAL A 64 1.78 26.33 -12.30
C VAL A 64 3.29 26.62 -12.19
N ARG A 65 3.74 27.11 -11.04
CA ARG A 65 5.17 27.38 -10.82
C ARG A 65 6.03 26.13 -11.00
N PHE A 66 5.57 24.99 -10.48
CA PHE A 66 6.25 23.70 -10.64
C PHE A 66 6.37 23.33 -12.13
N ASN A 67 5.28 23.51 -12.88
CA ASN A 67 5.23 23.22 -14.32
C ASN A 67 6.21 24.08 -15.10
N ASP A 68 6.29 25.38 -14.79
CA ASP A 68 7.24 26.30 -15.41
C ASP A 68 8.69 25.89 -15.10
N GLN A 69 8.98 25.56 -13.84
CA GLN A 69 10.32 25.18 -13.40
C GLN A 69 10.79 23.84 -14.00
N THR A 70 9.87 22.99 -14.41
CA THR A 70 10.20 21.66 -14.94
C THR A 70 10.06 21.53 -16.46
N GLU A 71 9.85 22.64 -17.16
CA GLU A 71 9.68 22.66 -18.62
C GLU A 71 10.89 22.02 -19.35
N ALA A 72 12.11 22.32 -18.90
CA ALA A 72 13.33 21.76 -19.51
C ALA A 72 13.44 20.24 -19.34
N LEU A 73 12.87 19.68 -18.25
CA LEU A 73 12.82 18.22 -18.07
C LEU A 73 11.81 17.58 -19.04
N ARG A 74 10.69 18.26 -19.28
CA ARG A 74 9.66 17.74 -20.20
C ARG A 74 10.12 17.73 -21.66
N ALA A 75 11.03 18.65 -22.03
CA ALA A 75 11.60 18.74 -23.37
C ALA A 75 12.54 17.57 -23.68
N GLN A 76 13.00 16.84 -22.68
CA GLN A 76 13.89 15.70 -22.83
C GLN A 76 13.09 14.41 -23.05
N GLU A 77 13.68 13.46 -23.76
CA GLU A 77 13.09 12.13 -23.90
C GLU A 77 13.02 11.47 -22.51
N ARG A 78 11.80 11.08 -22.09
CA ARG A 78 11.54 10.60 -20.74
C ARG A 78 12.47 9.46 -20.30
N SER A 79 12.76 8.52 -21.20
CA SER A 79 13.61 7.36 -20.92
C SER A 79 15.03 7.76 -20.50
N THR A 80 15.55 8.88 -21.03
CA THR A 80 16.91 9.35 -20.72
C THR A 80 17.05 9.89 -19.30
N LEU A 81 15.91 10.18 -18.65
CA LEU A 81 15.88 10.73 -17.27
C LEU A 81 15.92 9.62 -16.20
N TYR A 82 16.03 8.35 -16.60
CA TYR A 82 16.04 7.21 -15.68
C TYR A 82 17.27 6.35 -15.86
N GLU A 83 17.64 5.67 -14.77
CA GLU A 83 18.57 4.55 -14.78
C GLU A 83 17.76 3.29 -14.45
N THR A 84 17.80 2.31 -15.36
CA THR A 84 17.04 1.06 -15.19
C THR A 84 17.96 -0.05 -14.73
N PHE A 85 17.58 -0.74 -13.66
CA PHE A 85 18.28 -1.93 -13.20
C PHE A 85 17.27 -2.94 -12.65
N HIS A 86 17.74 -4.15 -12.38
CA HIS A 86 16.88 -5.24 -11.91
C HIS A 86 17.35 -5.72 -10.55
N ILE A 87 16.38 -5.91 -9.63
CA ILE A 87 16.65 -6.50 -8.31
C ILE A 87 15.86 -7.80 -8.17
N PRO A 88 16.36 -8.82 -7.42
CA PRO A 88 15.58 -10.03 -7.12
C PRO A 88 14.31 -9.68 -6.35
N LYS A 89 13.21 -10.35 -6.76
CA LYS A 89 11.98 -10.19 -5.99
C LYS A 89 12.12 -10.93 -4.66
N UNK A 90 11.81 -10.34 -3.73
CA UNK A 90 12.04 -10.86 -2.43
C UNK A 90 11.00 -11.88 -2.09
N UNK A 91 11.12 -12.66 -2.56
CA UNK A 91 10.28 -13.75 -2.23
C UNK A 91 11.07 -14.95 -1.92
N UNK A 92 10.81 -15.41 -1.04
CA UNK A 92 11.47 -16.54 -0.60
C UNK A 92 11.18 -17.72 -1.42
N UNK A 93 11.23 -17.58 -2.35
CA UNK A 93 11.19 -18.81 -3.04
C UNK A 93 12.14 -18.83 -4.20
N UNK A 94 12.57 -19.75 -4.46
CA UNK A 94 13.52 -20.00 -5.42
C UNK A 94 13.18 -19.69 -6.85
N UNK A 95 12.42 -19.33 -7.17
CA UNK A 95 12.02 -18.90 -8.43
C UNK A 95 11.63 -17.46 -8.40
N GLY A 96 12.38 -16.85 -7.78
CA GLY A 96 12.16 -15.42 -7.68
C GLY A 96 12.51 -14.71 -8.98
N GLY A 97 11.54 -14.10 -9.60
CA GLY A 97 11.77 -13.27 -10.79
C GLY A 97 12.53 -11.99 -10.44
N LEU A 98 12.93 -11.25 -11.46
CA LEU A 98 13.53 -9.94 -11.29
C LEU A 98 12.44 -8.86 -11.25
N ARG A 99 12.66 -7.83 -10.46
CA ARG A 99 11.85 -6.62 -10.43
C ARG A 99 12.63 -5.53 -11.13
N ARG A 100 12.04 -4.96 -12.14
CA ARG A 100 12.61 -3.79 -12.83
C ARG A 100 12.43 -2.57 -11.92
N ILE A 101 13.51 -1.81 -11.76
CA ILE A 101 13.50 -0.53 -11.04
C ILE A 101 13.95 0.54 -12.03
N ASP A 102 13.16 1.58 -12.16
CA ASP A 102 13.48 2.75 -12.98
C ASP A 102 13.74 3.91 -12.01
N ALA A 103 15.01 4.10 -11.67
CA ALA A 103 15.41 5.13 -10.71
C ALA A 103 15.58 6.46 -11.45
N PRO A 104 14.84 7.52 -11.04
CA PRO A 104 15.01 8.83 -11.67
C PRO A 104 16.42 9.37 -11.42
N LYS A 105 17.03 9.96 -12.44
CA LYS A 105 18.28 10.70 -12.30
C LYS A 105 18.07 11.92 -11.39
N PRO A 106 19.15 12.50 -10.83
CA PRO A 106 19.03 13.52 -9.77
C PRO A 106 18.08 14.68 -10.08
N GLU A 107 18.08 15.20 -11.30
CA GLU A 107 17.23 16.33 -11.67
C GLU A 107 15.75 15.94 -11.61
N LEU A 108 15.39 14.82 -12.23
CA LEU A 108 14.01 14.32 -12.20
C LEU A 108 13.63 13.89 -10.77
N MET A 109 14.53 13.23 -10.04
CA MET A 109 14.32 12.83 -8.65
C MET A 109 13.93 14.03 -7.78
N ASN A 110 14.67 15.15 -7.94
CA ASN A 110 14.40 16.37 -7.19
C ASN A 110 13.04 16.98 -7.58
N ALA A 111 12.72 17.00 -8.88
CA ALA A 111 11.42 17.48 -9.34
C ALA A 111 10.28 16.64 -8.75
N LEU A 112 10.39 15.30 -8.79
CA LEU A 112 9.36 14.41 -8.25
C LEU A 112 9.22 14.54 -6.73
N ARG A 113 10.33 14.76 -6.01
CA ARG A 113 10.30 15.04 -4.57
C ARG A 113 9.61 16.37 -4.28
N ASN A 114 9.90 17.40 -5.10
CA ASN A 114 9.24 18.71 -4.97
C ASN A 114 7.72 18.58 -5.17
N LEU A 115 7.29 17.89 -6.23
CA LEU A 115 5.85 17.68 -6.47
C LEU A 115 5.20 16.89 -5.33
N LYS A 116 5.91 15.86 -4.83
CA LYS A 116 5.44 15.12 -3.66
C LYS A 116 5.26 16.04 -2.44
N THR A 117 6.22 16.94 -2.19
CA THR A 117 6.15 17.91 -1.09
C THR A 117 4.96 18.84 -1.27
N ILE A 118 4.73 19.37 -2.47
CA ILE A 118 3.58 20.23 -2.77
C ILE A 118 2.27 19.51 -2.37
N PHE A 119 2.14 18.23 -2.76
CA PHE A 119 0.94 17.46 -2.44
C PHE A 119 0.84 17.12 -0.95
N GLU A 120 1.95 16.77 -0.29
CA GLU A 120 1.93 16.39 1.13
C GLU A 120 1.85 17.60 2.07
N GLU A 121 2.40 18.74 1.68
CA GLU A 121 2.41 19.95 2.51
C GLU A 121 1.04 20.63 2.55
N ASP A 122 0.41 20.75 1.40
CA ASP A 122 -0.89 21.41 1.27
C ASP A 122 -2.06 20.42 1.32
N PHE A 123 -1.79 19.14 1.11
CA PHE A 123 -2.81 18.11 1.08
C PHE A 123 -2.41 16.96 2.01
N HIS A 124 -3.03 16.94 3.17
CA HIS A 124 -2.94 15.75 4.04
C HIS A 124 -3.98 14.74 3.54
N ALA A 125 -3.55 13.87 2.62
CA ALA A 125 -4.43 12.88 2.04
C ALA A 125 -5.11 12.05 3.14
N LEU A 126 -6.42 12.14 3.21
CA LEU A 126 -7.21 11.33 4.12
C LEU A 126 -7.38 9.94 3.50
N TYR A 127 -6.29 9.20 3.50
CA TYR A 127 -6.32 7.82 3.04
C TYR A 127 -7.32 7.04 3.88
N HIS A 128 -8.13 6.24 3.20
CA HIS A 128 -9.09 5.39 3.90
C HIS A 128 -8.38 4.57 4.99
N THR A 129 -9.09 4.30 6.07
CA THR A 129 -8.52 3.55 7.20
C THR A 129 -8.06 2.15 6.79
N SER A 130 -8.56 1.61 5.68
CA SER A 130 -8.16 0.30 5.15
C SER A 130 -6.85 0.33 4.34
N ALA A 131 -6.32 1.52 3.98
CA ALA A 131 -5.05 1.65 3.24
C ALA A 131 -3.87 1.66 4.20
N PHE A 132 -2.90 0.76 4.00
CA PHE A 132 -1.76 0.61 4.92
C PHE A 132 -0.40 0.85 4.27
N ALA A 133 -0.21 0.52 3.00
CA ALA A 133 1.08 0.75 2.33
C ALA A 133 1.31 2.24 2.08
N TYR A 134 2.55 2.68 2.29
CA TYR A 134 3.01 4.04 1.99
C TYR A 134 2.28 5.13 2.77
N VAL A 135 1.59 4.76 3.84
CA VAL A 135 0.90 5.70 4.75
C VAL A 135 1.73 5.82 6.03
N LYS A 136 2.04 7.05 6.42
CA LYS A 136 2.83 7.32 7.62
C LYS A 136 2.19 6.65 8.84
N ASN A 137 2.99 6.01 9.66
CA ASN A 137 2.58 5.34 10.90
C ASN A 137 1.65 4.14 10.68
N ARG A 138 1.65 3.53 9.48
CA ARG A 138 0.93 2.30 9.19
C ARG A 138 1.87 1.26 8.59
N CYS A 139 1.71 0.01 8.96
CA CYS A 139 2.54 -1.08 8.43
C CYS A 139 1.72 -2.37 8.22
N THR A 140 2.37 -3.41 7.73
CA THR A 140 1.73 -4.70 7.48
C THR A 140 1.15 -5.32 8.75
N VAL A 141 1.83 -5.13 9.88
CA VAL A 141 1.36 -5.66 11.18
C VAL A 141 0.03 -5.00 11.55
N ASP A 142 -0.09 -3.69 11.34
CA ASP A 142 -1.33 -2.95 11.64
C ASP A 142 -2.49 -3.42 10.76
N ALA A 143 -2.21 -3.72 9.49
CA ALA A 143 -3.23 -4.30 8.60
C ALA A 143 -3.71 -5.65 9.15
N VAL A 144 -2.77 -6.53 9.52
CA VAL A 144 -3.10 -7.86 10.05
C VAL A 144 -3.83 -7.75 11.39
N LYS A 145 -3.48 -6.79 12.25
CA LYS A 145 -4.17 -6.53 13.52
C LYS A 145 -5.67 -6.26 13.34
N ARG A 146 -6.07 -5.65 12.23
CA ARG A 146 -7.52 -5.43 11.96
C ARG A 146 -8.26 -6.76 11.82
N HIS A 147 -7.67 -7.68 11.07
CA HIS A 147 -8.25 -9.02 10.86
C HIS A 147 -8.20 -9.82 12.17
N GLN A 148 -7.12 -9.69 12.93
CA GLN A 148 -6.96 -10.33 14.26
C GLN A 148 -8.06 -9.88 15.22
N LYS A 149 -8.30 -8.58 15.34
CA LYS A 149 -9.33 -8.01 16.24
C LYS A 149 -10.74 -8.51 15.89
N ASN A 150 -10.98 -8.80 14.62
CA ASN A 150 -12.27 -9.36 14.18
C ASN A 150 -12.37 -10.85 14.50
N ASN A 151 -11.28 -11.50 14.87
CA ASN A 151 -11.20 -12.96 15.01
C ASN A 151 -11.68 -13.65 13.73
N SER A 152 -11.23 -13.15 12.57
CA SER A 152 -11.64 -13.62 11.26
C SER A 152 -11.20 -15.06 11.03
N LYS A 153 -12.06 -15.86 10.44
CA LYS A 153 -11.82 -17.29 10.15
C LYS A 153 -11.64 -17.58 8.67
N TRP A 154 -12.09 -16.68 7.80
CA TRP A 154 -12.02 -16.84 6.36
C TRP A 154 -11.34 -15.62 5.75
N PHE A 155 -10.50 -15.86 4.73
CA PHE A 155 -9.66 -14.82 4.13
C PHE A 155 -9.65 -14.95 2.62
N GLY A 156 -9.87 -13.83 1.94
CA GLY A 156 -9.61 -13.68 0.52
C GLY A 156 -8.47 -12.70 0.31
N LYS A 157 -7.51 -13.06 -0.53
CA LYS A 157 -6.43 -12.17 -0.95
C LYS A 157 -6.48 -12.00 -2.46
N LEU A 158 -6.44 -10.75 -2.90
CA LEU A 158 -6.38 -10.38 -4.32
C LEU A 158 -5.11 -9.58 -4.57
N ASP A 159 -4.52 -9.78 -5.73
CA ASP A 159 -3.32 -9.09 -6.21
C ASP A 159 -3.62 -8.51 -7.59
N LEU A 160 -3.25 -7.28 -7.84
CA LEU A 160 -3.43 -6.66 -9.16
C LEU A 160 -2.21 -6.94 -10.04
N HIS A 161 -2.47 -7.27 -11.30
CA HIS A 161 -1.38 -7.52 -12.26
C HIS A 161 -0.74 -6.19 -12.65
N ASP A 162 0.58 -6.11 -12.48
CA ASP A 162 1.41 -4.96 -12.85
C ASP A 162 0.80 -3.60 -12.46
N PHE A 163 0.40 -3.47 -11.20
CA PHE A 163 -0.35 -2.32 -10.66
C PHE A 163 0.25 -0.97 -11.07
N PHE A 164 1.55 -0.79 -10.87
CA PHE A 164 2.22 0.48 -11.22
C PHE A 164 2.30 0.68 -12.73
N GLY A 165 2.75 -0.33 -13.46
CA GLY A 165 2.94 -0.22 -14.91
C GLY A 165 1.63 -0.05 -15.68
N SER A 166 0.53 -0.58 -15.14
CA SER A 166 -0.81 -0.46 -15.75
C SER A 166 -1.51 0.86 -15.39
N THR A 167 -1.01 1.62 -14.41
CA THR A 167 -1.63 2.89 -13.99
C THR A 167 -1.40 3.94 -15.04
N THR A 168 -2.46 4.36 -15.75
CA THR A 168 -2.38 5.39 -16.80
C THR A 168 -2.63 6.78 -16.20
N LEU A 169 -2.08 7.80 -16.87
CA LEU A 169 -2.29 9.20 -16.45
C LEU A 169 -3.78 9.57 -16.52
N ASP A 170 -4.49 9.15 -17.55
CA ASP A 170 -5.93 9.45 -17.69
C ASP A 170 -6.73 8.87 -16.52
N TYR A 171 -6.42 7.64 -16.13
CA TYR A 171 -7.07 7.02 -14.97
C TYR A 171 -6.74 7.79 -13.68
N VAL A 172 -5.49 8.19 -13.51
CA VAL A 172 -5.08 8.96 -12.33
C VAL A 172 -5.82 10.31 -12.27
N ILE A 173 -5.90 11.05 -13.39
CA ILE A 173 -6.63 12.34 -13.43
C ILE A 173 -8.10 12.11 -13.07
N LYS A 174 -8.74 11.10 -13.67
CA LYS A 174 -10.13 10.75 -13.36
C LYS A 174 -10.33 10.50 -11.86
N MET A 175 -9.47 9.71 -11.24
CA MET A 175 -9.61 9.37 -9.82
C MET A 175 -9.26 10.56 -8.91
N PHE A 176 -8.25 11.36 -9.27
CA PHE A 176 -7.87 12.57 -8.53
C PHE A 176 -9.02 13.59 -8.53
N SER A 177 -9.73 13.72 -9.65
CA SER A 177 -10.87 14.66 -9.74
C SER A 177 -12.01 14.34 -8.76
N MET A 178 -12.00 13.15 -8.17
CA MET A 178 -12.98 12.72 -7.14
C MET A 178 -12.46 12.97 -5.71
N VAL A 179 -11.22 13.45 -5.55
CA VAL A 179 -10.56 13.53 -4.24
C VAL A 179 -10.18 14.99 -3.95
N PHE A 180 -10.68 15.54 -2.85
CA PHE A 180 -10.28 16.87 -2.40
C PHE A 180 -8.79 16.88 -2.01
N PRO A 181 -7.98 17.90 -2.34
CA PRO A 181 -8.35 19.17 -3.00
C PRO A 181 -8.34 19.12 -4.54
N PHE A 182 -7.93 18.01 -5.14
CA PHE A 182 -7.82 17.90 -6.60
C PHE A 182 -9.16 18.09 -7.29
N SER A 183 -10.26 17.64 -6.64
CA SER A 183 -11.63 17.86 -7.12
C SER A 183 -11.98 19.34 -7.24
N GLU A 184 -11.34 20.21 -6.47
CA GLU A 184 -11.52 21.66 -6.60
C GLU A 184 -10.55 22.22 -7.66
N ILE A 185 -9.31 21.73 -7.68
CA ILE A 185 -8.30 22.13 -8.68
C ILE A 185 -8.86 22.01 -10.10
N VAL A 186 -9.47 20.86 -10.42
CA VAL A 186 -9.97 20.61 -11.80
C VAL A 186 -11.11 21.54 -12.21
N LYS A 187 -11.74 22.24 -11.26
CA LYS A 187 -12.80 23.23 -11.54
C LYS A 187 -12.23 24.61 -11.94
N PHE A 188 -10.97 24.88 -11.62
CA PHE A 188 -10.34 26.16 -12.01
C PHE A 188 -10.12 26.20 -13.51
N PRO A 189 -10.15 27.38 -14.12
CA PRO A 189 -9.73 27.53 -15.53
C PRO A 189 -8.33 26.94 -15.71
N ASN A 190 -8.19 25.99 -16.64
CA ASN A 190 -6.96 25.23 -16.92
C ASN A 190 -6.47 24.35 -15.75
N GLY A 191 -7.21 24.24 -14.65
CA GLY A 191 -6.78 23.49 -13.46
C GLY A 191 -6.47 22.03 -13.76
N GLU A 192 -7.34 21.34 -14.51
CA GLU A 192 -7.09 19.96 -14.91
C GLU A 192 -5.83 19.87 -15.78
N ALA A 193 -5.63 20.80 -16.72
CA ALA A 193 -4.45 20.81 -17.59
C ALA A 193 -3.16 20.99 -16.78
N GLU A 194 -3.17 21.87 -15.78
CA GLU A 194 -2.01 22.09 -14.90
C GLU A 194 -1.73 20.87 -14.03
N LEU A 195 -2.76 20.25 -13.49
CA LEU A 195 -2.62 19.01 -12.72
C LEU A 195 -2.09 17.87 -13.58
N ARG A 196 -2.64 17.72 -14.79
CA ARG A 196 -2.21 16.71 -15.77
C ARG A 196 -0.74 16.93 -16.16
N LYS A 197 -0.38 18.16 -16.45
CA LYS A 197 1.00 18.54 -16.83
C LYS A 197 1.98 18.19 -15.68
N ALA A 198 1.61 18.50 -14.44
CA ALA A 198 2.45 18.20 -13.29
C ALA A 198 2.60 16.68 -13.07
N LEU A 199 1.49 15.93 -13.12
CA LEU A 199 1.49 14.48 -12.88
C LEU A 199 2.18 13.71 -14.03
N ASP A 200 2.08 14.18 -15.28
CA ASP A 200 2.71 13.53 -16.44
C ASP A 200 4.21 13.28 -16.22
N LEU A 201 4.88 14.18 -15.49
CA LEU A 201 6.32 14.06 -15.23
C LEU A 201 6.66 12.76 -14.45
N ALA A 202 5.69 12.20 -13.74
CA ALA A 202 5.87 10.97 -12.96
C ALA A 202 5.74 9.69 -13.80
N PHE A 203 5.31 9.80 -15.06
CA PHE A 203 5.00 8.62 -15.88
C PHE A 203 6.16 8.26 -16.80
N LEU A 204 6.33 6.97 -17.04
CA LEU A 204 7.33 6.41 -17.96
C LEU A 204 6.65 5.29 -18.76
N ASN A 205 6.72 5.37 -20.09
CA ASN A 205 6.15 4.36 -21.00
C ASN A 205 4.64 4.11 -20.75
N GLY A 206 3.91 5.16 -20.37
CA GLY A 206 2.46 5.10 -20.18
C GLY A 206 2.01 4.62 -18.79
N GLY A 207 2.94 4.23 -17.93
CA GLY A 207 2.64 3.77 -16.56
C GLY A 207 3.48 4.47 -15.50
N LEU A 208 3.27 4.11 -14.24
CA LEU A 208 4.07 4.62 -13.13
C LEU A 208 5.31 3.73 -12.93
N PRO A 209 6.51 4.28 -13.01
CA PRO A 209 7.72 3.48 -12.79
C PRO A 209 7.89 3.10 -11.32
N GLN A 210 8.46 1.92 -11.10
CA GLN A 210 8.86 1.48 -9.76
C GLN A 210 10.25 2.04 -9.43
N GLY A 211 10.37 2.74 -8.31
CA GLY A 211 11.63 3.36 -7.90
C GLY A 211 11.56 4.87 -7.73
N THR A 212 10.41 5.48 -7.99
CA THR A 212 10.23 6.93 -7.83
C THR A 212 9.63 7.28 -6.46
N PRO A 213 9.87 8.49 -5.96
CA PRO A 213 9.29 8.91 -4.68
C PRO A 213 7.80 9.24 -4.78
N LEU A 214 7.29 9.49 -5.98
CA LEU A 214 5.92 9.99 -6.20
C LEU A 214 4.93 8.87 -6.54
N SER A 215 5.36 7.79 -7.21
CA SER A 215 4.47 6.70 -7.64
C SER A 215 3.63 6.13 -6.48
N PRO A 216 4.20 5.86 -5.27
CA PRO A 216 3.39 5.39 -4.14
C PRO A 216 2.31 6.37 -3.68
N LEU A 217 2.60 7.67 -3.72
CA LEU A 217 1.60 8.69 -3.35
C LEU A 217 0.48 8.71 -4.37
N ILE A 218 0.82 8.74 -5.66
CA ILE A 218 -0.18 8.75 -6.74
C ILE A 218 -1.12 7.55 -6.60
N THR A 219 -0.55 6.34 -6.43
CA THR A 219 -1.38 5.14 -6.32
C THR A 219 -2.27 5.17 -5.08
N ASN A 220 -1.80 5.70 -3.96
CA ASN A 220 -2.64 5.79 -2.76
C ASN A 220 -3.77 6.80 -2.91
N VAL A 221 -3.51 7.96 -3.53
CA VAL A 221 -4.55 8.98 -3.74
C VAL A 221 -5.60 8.47 -4.71
N MET A 222 -5.18 7.87 -5.85
CA MET A 222 -6.13 7.37 -6.85
C MET A 222 -6.99 6.22 -6.31
N MET A 223 -6.52 5.50 -5.30
CA MET A 223 -7.28 4.38 -4.71
C MET A 223 -8.25 4.83 -3.62
N ILE A 224 -8.26 6.10 -3.21
CA ILE A 224 -9.17 6.57 -2.17
C ILE A 224 -10.65 6.28 -2.52
N PRO A 225 -11.14 6.64 -3.72
CA PRO A 225 -12.54 6.32 -4.06
C PRO A 225 -12.83 4.81 -4.05
N VAL A 226 -11.89 4.00 -4.53
CA VAL A 226 -12.02 2.53 -4.54
C VAL A 226 -12.08 1.98 -3.11
N ASP A 227 -11.19 2.46 -2.24
CA ASP A 227 -11.15 2.02 -0.83
C ASP A 227 -12.47 2.33 -0.11
N TYR A 228 -13.04 3.53 -0.36
CA TYR A 228 -14.33 3.92 0.23
C TYR A 228 -15.47 3.05 -0.32
N LYS A 229 -15.49 2.80 -1.62
CA LYS A 229 -16.52 1.95 -2.24
C LYS A 229 -16.49 0.53 -1.66
N LEU A 230 -15.31 -0.08 -1.62
CA LEU A 230 -15.16 -1.45 -1.09
C LEU A 230 -15.53 -1.51 0.39
N ALA A 231 -15.05 -0.55 1.18
CA ALA A 231 -15.34 -0.52 2.62
C ALA A 231 -16.84 -0.35 2.88
N ASN A 232 -17.52 0.48 2.08
CA ASN A 232 -18.97 0.66 2.21
C ASN A 232 -19.73 -0.60 1.81
N ALA A 233 -19.37 -1.22 0.69
CA ALA A 233 -19.99 -2.48 0.24
C ALA A 233 -19.88 -3.56 1.34
N PHE A 234 -18.72 -3.70 1.97
CA PHE A 234 -18.53 -4.66 3.05
C PHE A 234 -19.28 -4.27 4.33
N ARG A 235 -19.45 -2.95 4.59
CA ARG A 235 -20.24 -2.49 5.74
C ARG A 235 -21.73 -2.81 5.58
N ASP A 236 -22.22 -2.78 4.37
CA ASP A 236 -23.63 -3.11 4.09
C ASP A 236 -23.94 -4.59 4.34
N PHE A 237 -22.91 -5.44 4.41
CA PHE A 237 -22.98 -6.81 4.88
C PHE A 237 -22.70 -6.94 6.40
N ASP A 238 -23.10 -5.97 7.19
CA ASP A 238 -22.69 -5.74 8.58
C ASP A 238 -22.93 -6.92 9.52
N LYS A 239 -23.96 -7.72 9.28
CA LYS A 239 -24.28 -8.90 10.12
C LYS A 239 -23.19 -9.97 10.10
N GLN A 240 -22.25 -9.89 9.16
CA GLN A 240 -21.20 -10.89 8.96
C GLN A 240 -19.80 -10.38 9.32
N ARG A 241 -19.68 -9.11 9.67
CA ARG A 241 -18.44 -8.47 10.10
C ARG A 241 -17.25 -8.71 9.18
N PHE A 242 -17.35 -8.20 7.97
CA PHE A 242 -16.26 -8.20 7.02
C PHE A 242 -15.21 -7.14 7.38
N ILE A 243 -13.94 -7.50 7.22
CA ILE A 243 -12.80 -6.59 7.35
C ILE A 243 -12.12 -6.52 5.99
N TYR A 244 -11.86 -5.30 5.54
CA TYR A 244 -11.12 -5.02 4.31
C TYR A 244 -9.86 -4.25 4.67
N THR A 245 -8.70 -4.66 4.10
CA THR A 245 -7.45 -3.89 4.14
C THR A 245 -6.76 -3.97 2.79
N ARG A 246 -6.03 -2.88 2.44
CA ARG A 246 -5.22 -2.81 1.23
C ARG A 246 -3.78 -2.46 1.59
N TYR A 247 -2.84 -3.22 1.03
CA TYR A 247 -1.41 -2.93 1.13
C TYR A 247 -0.84 -2.81 -0.28
N ALA A 248 -0.80 -1.59 -0.83
CA ALA A 248 -0.48 -1.30 -2.24
C ALA A 248 -1.47 -2.01 -3.18
N ASP A 249 -1.00 -3.01 -3.90
CA ASP A 249 -1.76 -3.85 -4.84
C ASP A 249 -2.37 -5.11 -4.19
N ASP A 250 -2.03 -5.39 -2.93
CA ASP A 250 -2.57 -6.53 -2.18
C ASP A 250 -3.87 -6.11 -1.44
N PHE A 251 -4.99 -6.72 -1.78
CA PHE A 251 -6.28 -6.54 -1.09
C PHE A 251 -6.54 -7.75 -0.23
N ILE A 252 -6.85 -7.57 1.04
CA ILE A 252 -7.24 -8.66 1.93
C ILE A 252 -8.64 -8.37 2.47
N ILE A 253 -9.52 -9.34 2.28
CA ILE A 253 -10.87 -9.33 2.85
C ILE A 253 -10.95 -10.52 3.80
N SER A 254 -11.56 -10.33 4.95
CA SER A 254 -11.76 -11.43 5.89
C SER A 254 -13.10 -11.33 6.58
N SER A 255 -13.56 -12.47 7.09
CA SER A 255 -14.85 -12.59 7.77
C SER A 255 -14.81 -13.69 8.83
N LYS A 256 -15.76 -13.63 9.77
CA LYS A 256 -15.99 -14.70 10.74
C LYS A 256 -16.69 -15.90 10.10
N VAL A 257 -17.41 -15.68 9.01
CA VAL A 257 -18.18 -16.70 8.31
C VAL A 257 -17.60 -16.93 6.92
N ASP A 258 -17.90 -18.08 6.35
CA ASP A 258 -17.51 -18.40 4.98
C ASP A 258 -18.17 -17.43 3.99
N PHE A 259 -17.45 -17.09 2.91
CA PHE A 259 -17.99 -16.23 1.86
C PHE A 259 -17.38 -16.65 0.52
N GLU A 260 -18.14 -16.45 -0.51
CA GLU A 260 -17.64 -16.67 -1.87
C GLU A 260 -16.94 -15.41 -2.35
N LEU A 261 -15.68 -15.54 -2.75
CA LEU A 261 -14.91 -14.45 -3.32
C LEU A 261 -15.04 -14.52 -4.84
N VAL A 262 -15.98 -13.74 -5.37
CA VAL A 262 -16.12 -13.60 -6.82
C VAL A 262 -15.25 -12.43 -7.25
N VAL A 263 -14.33 -12.69 -8.16
CA VAL A 263 -13.39 -11.70 -8.67
C VAL A 263 -13.77 -11.42 -10.12
N ASP A 264 -14.10 -10.16 -10.38
CA ASP A 264 -14.43 -9.71 -11.73
C ASP A 264 -13.47 -8.59 -12.13
N THR A 265 -13.43 -8.28 -13.40
CA THR A 265 -12.53 -7.28 -13.94
C THR A 265 -12.95 -5.87 -13.52
N LEU A 266 -11.95 -5.02 -13.36
CA LEU A 266 -12.09 -3.64 -12.89
C LEU A 266 -12.56 -2.69 -13.98
N HIS A 267 -13.75 -2.89 -14.51
CA HIS A 267 -14.17 -2.10 -15.68
C HIS A 267 -15.07 -0.89 -15.37
N GLU A 268 -15.80 -0.88 -14.26
CA GLU A 268 -16.73 0.22 -13.96
C GLU A 268 -16.03 1.57 -13.75
N PHE A 269 -14.88 1.59 -13.09
CA PHE A 269 -14.11 2.83 -12.94
C PHE A 269 -13.31 3.16 -14.20
N GLY A 270 -13.36 2.31 -15.24
CA GLY A 270 -12.45 2.39 -16.36
C GLY A 270 -11.01 2.09 -15.94
N ALA A 271 -10.85 1.31 -14.87
CA ALA A 271 -9.53 0.98 -14.35
C ALA A 271 -8.75 0.12 -15.35
N PRO A 272 -7.47 0.42 -15.56
CA PRO A 272 -6.65 -0.37 -16.48
C PRO A 272 -6.12 -1.66 -15.86
N PHE A 273 -6.56 -2.00 -14.65
CA PHE A 273 -6.04 -3.13 -13.87
C PHE A 273 -6.77 -4.41 -14.17
N THR A 274 -6.04 -5.52 -14.14
CA THR A 274 -6.59 -6.87 -14.14
C THR A 274 -6.16 -7.57 -12.85
N ILE A 275 -6.93 -8.56 -12.44
CA ILE A 275 -6.60 -9.35 -11.25
C ILE A 275 -5.61 -10.44 -11.63
N ASN A 276 -4.62 -10.63 -10.80
CA ASN A 276 -3.64 -11.71 -10.94
C ASN A 276 -4.23 -12.97 -10.32
N GLU A 277 -4.92 -13.76 -11.13
CA GLU A 277 -5.57 -14.98 -10.69
C GLU A 277 -4.60 -15.97 -10.04
N SER A 278 -3.38 -16.03 -10.56
CA SER A 278 -2.37 -16.98 -10.05
C SER A 278 -1.94 -16.65 -8.62
N LYS A 279 -2.13 -15.42 -8.17
CA LYS A 279 -1.81 -14.98 -6.80
C LYS A 279 -3.05 -14.78 -5.93
N THR A 280 -4.24 -14.78 -6.54
CA THR A 280 -5.49 -14.68 -5.80
C THR A 280 -5.71 -15.95 -4.98
N ARG A 281 -6.07 -15.80 -3.72
CA ARG A 281 -6.24 -16.91 -2.79
C ARG A 281 -7.47 -16.70 -1.95
N TYR A 282 -8.15 -17.79 -1.65
CA TYR A 282 -9.28 -17.81 -0.74
C TYR A 282 -9.24 -19.08 0.11
N GLY A 283 -9.65 -18.98 1.36
CA GLY A 283 -9.75 -20.14 2.24
C GLY A 283 -9.87 -19.76 3.71
N SER A 284 -9.98 -20.78 4.54
CA SER A 284 -10.02 -20.59 5.99
C SER A 284 -8.65 -20.15 6.53
N SER A 285 -8.63 -19.58 7.71
CA SER A 285 -7.40 -19.18 8.41
C SER A 285 -6.44 -20.36 8.60
N ALA A 286 -6.97 -21.57 8.73
CA ALA A 286 -6.17 -22.80 8.85
C ALA A 286 -5.37 -23.11 7.59
N GLY A 287 -5.86 -22.70 6.42
CA GLY A 287 -5.22 -22.95 5.13
C GLY A 287 -3.99 -22.10 4.84
N ARG A 288 -3.74 -21.05 5.60
CA ARG A 288 -2.59 -20.14 5.44
C ARG A 288 -2.48 -19.54 4.02
N ASN A 289 -3.62 -19.30 3.40
CA ASN A 289 -3.67 -18.88 1.99
C ASN A 289 -3.39 -17.38 1.79
N TRP A 290 -3.26 -16.63 2.86
CA TRP A 290 -3.06 -15.18 2.79
C TRP A 290 -1.89 -14.76 3.68
N ASN A 291 -1.16 -13.76 3.26
CA ASN A 291 -0.19 -13.08 4.12
C ASN A 291 0.30 -11.77 3.47
N LEU A 292 0.77 -10.87 4.31
CA LEU A 292 1.45 -9.63 3.91
C LEU A 292 2.91 -9.63 4.38
N GLY A 293 3.55 -10.83 4.34
CA GLY A 293 4.84 -11.03 4.99
C GLY A 293 4.67 -11.49 6.44
N VAL A 294 3.52 -11.17 7.04
CA VAL A 294 3.06 -11.65 8.35
C VAL A 294 1.65 -12.21 8.20
N MET A 295 1.25 -13.09 9.10
CA MET A 295 -0.04 -13.79 9.03
C MET A 295 -0.57 -14.05 10.44
N LEU A 296 -1.79 -14.56 10.55
CA LEU A 296 -2.33 -15.08 11.82
C LEU A 296 -2.08 -16.59 11.88
N ASN A 297 -1.66 -17.07 13.06
CA ASN A 297 -1.55 -18.49 13.29
C ASN A 297 -2.93 -19.07 13.73
N LYS A 298 -2.99 -20.37 14.03
CA LYS A 298 -4.24 -21.05 14.45
C LYS A 298 -4.83 -20.48 15.76
N ASP A 299 -3.99 -19.87 16.58
CA ASP A 299 -4.37 -19.29 17.87
C ASP A 299 -4.70 -17.79 17.75
N ASN A 300 -4.84 -17.30 16.50
CA ASN A 300 -5.13 -15.91 16.16
C ASN A 300 -4.02 -14.94 16.61
N GLU A 301 -2.77 -15.40 16.65
CA GLU A 301 -1.61 -14.55 16.95
C GLU A 301 -0.86 -14.18 15.67
N ILE A 302 -0.34 -12.96 15.63
CA ILE A 302 0.43 -12.47 14.48
C ILE A 302 1.81 -13.11 14.49
N THR A 303 2.24 -13.65 13.36
CA THR A 303 3.51 -14.36 13.24
C THR A 303 4.16 -14.13 11.87
N VAL A 304 5.48 -14.13 11.83
CA VAL A 304 6.24 -14.18 10.57
C VAL A 304 6.23 -15.58 9.96
N GLY A 305 5.81 -16.57 10.72
CA GLY A 305 5.71 -17.96 10.28
C GLY A 305 6.95 -18.79 10.62
N HIS A 306 6.71 -20.07 10.85
CA HIS A 306 7.71 -21.03 11.34
C HIS A 306 8.93 -21.14 10.41
N LYS A 307 8.71 -21.18 9.09
CA LYS A 307 9.79 -21.32 8.12
C LYS A 307 10.78 -20.16 8.22
N LYS A 308 10.28 -18.94 8.27
CA LYS A 308 11.12 -17.72 8.37
C LYS A 308 11.91 -17.69 9.68
N LYS A 309 11.29 -18.10 10.80
CA LYS A 309 11.96 -18.18 12.10
C LYS A 309 13.11 -19.18 12.08
N ARG A 310 12.88 -20.36 11.48
CA ARG A 310 13.93 -21.37 11.31
C ARG A 310 15.08 -20.87 10.43
N GLN A 311 14.75 -20.24 9.32
CA GLN A 311 15.76 -19.67 8.41
C GLN A 311 16.60 -18.61 9.11
N PHE A 312 15.94 -17.73 9.88
CA PHE A 312 16.63 -16.71 10.66
C PHE A 312 17.57 -17.35 11.70
N GLN A 313 17.09 -18.32 12.45
CA GLN A 313 17.91 -19.04 13.42
C GLN A 313 19.13 -19.70 12.76
N SER A 314 18.92 -20.38 11.62
CA SER A 314 20.04 -20.98 10.86
C SER A 314 21.03 -19.92 10.38
N MET A 315 20.54 -18.76 9.97
CA MET A 315 21.40 -17.64 9.54
C MET A 315 22.30 -17.19 10.69
N LEU A 316 21.77 -17.04 11.91
CA LEU A 316 22.57 -16.67 13.08
C LEU A 316 23.64 -17.72 13.40
N TYR A 317 23.28 -19.02 13.35
CA TYR A 317 24.23 -20.11 13.58
C TYR A 317 25.35 -20.14 12.54
N ASN A 318 25.01 -19.99 11.26
CA ASN A 318 25.99 -20.01 10.18
C ASN A 318 26.97 -18.83 10.31
N TYR A 319 26.43 -17.63 10.57
CA TYR A 319 27.23 -16.43 10.75
C TYR A 319 28.27 -16.61 11.87
N ILE A 320 27.86 -17.11 13.04
CA ILE A 320 28.79 -17.33 14.18
C ILE A 320 29.82 -18.40 13.81
N THR A 321 29.38 -19.49 13.18
CA THR A 321 30.24 -20.59 12.81
C THR A 321 31.32 -20.16 11.81
N ASP A 322 30.91 -19.42 10.78
CA ASP A 322 31.82 -18.94 9.76
C ASP A 322 32.82 -17.92 10.33
N LYS A 323 32.34 -17.01 11.19
CA LYS A 323 33.21 -16.04 11.88
C LYS A 323 34.27 -16.75 12.74
N ARG A 324 33.94 -17.84 13.40
CA ARG A 324 34.89 -18.65 14.17
C ARG A 324 35.96 -19.32 13.30
N LYS A 325 35.61 -19.60 12.04
CA LYS A 325 36.54 -20.16 11.05
C LYS A 325 37.35 -19.08 10.32
N GLY A 326 37.18 -17.80 10.69
CA GLY A 326 37.83 -16.69 10.02
C GLY A 326 37.21 -16.28 8.69
N ILE A 327 35.99 -16.78 8.41
CA ILE A 327 35.26 -16.45 7.16
C ILE A 327 34.42 -15.21 7.43
N SER A 328 34.71 -14.13 6.71
CA SER A 328 33.95 -12.88 6.81
C SER A 328 32.75 -12.90 5.86
N TRP A 329 31.60 -12.50 6.37
CA TRP A 329 30.40 -12.33 5.54
C TRP A 329 30.42 -10.96 4.86
N PRO A 330 29.85 -10.86 3.66
CA PRO A 330 29.65 -9.56 3.03
C PRO A 330 28.83 -8.63 3.92
N ARG A 331 29.18 -7.34 3.93
CA ARG A 331 28.49 -6.31 4.74
C ARG A 331 26.98 -6.31 4.49
N GLU A 332 26.58 -6.51 3.22
CA GLU A 332 25.16 -6.54 2.81
C GLU A 332 24.37 -7.71 3.47
N ASP A 333 25.03 -8.86 3.62
CA ASP A 333 24.39 -10.03 4.26
C ASP A 333 24.20 -9.78 5.77
N ILE A 334 25.19 -9.14 6.40
CA ILE A 334 25.13 -8.77 7.83
C ILE A 334 24.02 -7.74 8.05
N GLN A 335 23.93 -6.73 7.16
CA GLN A 335 22.84 -5.74 7.19
C GLN A 335 21.47 -6.39 7.00
N THR A 336 21.37 -7.36 6.10
CA THR A 336 20.15 -8.13 5.87
C THR A 336 19.73 -8.88 7.14
N MET A 337 20.69 -9.55 7.78
CA MET A 337 20.45 -10.28 9.03
C MET A 337 19.97 -9.34 10.14
N GLN A 338 20.60 -8.17 10.27
CA GLN A 338 20.19 -7.14 11.24
C GLN A 338 18.77 -6.63 10.95
N GLY A 339 18.47 -6.38 9.66
CA GLY A 339 17.14 -5.95 9.24
C GLY A 339 16.07 -7.00 9.54
N LEU A 340 16.37 -8.28 9.27
CA LEU A 340 15.46 -9.39 9.59
C LEU A 340 15.22 -9.49 11.09
N HIS A 341 16.27 -9.35 11.91
CA HIS A 341 16.13 -9.34 13.37
C HIS A 341 15.16 -8.24 13.83
N SER A 342 15.41 -7.01 13.37
CA SER A 342 14.59 -5.85 13.75
C SER A 342 13.13 -6.03 13.32
N TYR A 343 12.91 -6.47 12.09
CA TYR A 343 11.56 -6.67 11.55
C TYR A 343 10.82 -7.80 12.27
N TYR A 344 11.48 -8.95 12.45
CA TYR A 344 10.82 -10.10 13.09
C TYR A 344 10.55 -9.83 14.60
N ARG A 345 11.48 -9.12 15.25
CA ARG A 345 11.30 -8.71 16.64
C ARG A 345 10.14 -7.71 16.82
N MET A 346 9.93 -6.82 15.83
CA MET A 346 8.77 -5.93 15.83
C MET A 346 7.45 -6.73 15.78
N VAL A 347 7.45 -7.89 15.09
CA VAL A 347 6.25 -8.72 14.90
C VAL A 347 6.02 -9.65 16.09
N GLU A 348 7.08 -10.37 16.54
CA GLU A 348 7.02 -11.40 17.58
C GLU A 348 8.20 -11.23 18.56
N PRO A 349 8.18 -10.16 19.39
CA PRO A 349 9.35 -9.85 20.24
C PRO A 349 9.80 -11.02 21.11
N GLU A 350 8.89 -11.62 21.86
CA GLU A 350 9.22 -12.70 22.79
C GLU A 350 9.85 -13.91 22.11
N THR A 351 9.28 -14.30 20.96
CA THR A 351 9.77 -15.45 20.19
C THR A 351 11.17 -15.20 19.61
N ILE A 352 11.37 -14.00 19.07
CA ILE A 352 12.66 -13.66 18.43
C ILE A 352 13.76 -13.48 19.49
N ASP A 353 13.43 -12.82 20.61
CA ASP A 353 14.36 -12.69 21.72
C ASP A 353 14.74 -14.08 22.29
N ALA A 354 13.80 -15.02 22.36
CA ALA A 354 14.08 -16.39 22.77
C ALA A 354 15.00 -17.11 21.76
N ILE A 355 14.80 -16.91 20.46
CA ILE A 355 15.69 -17.49 19.43
C ILE A 355 17.11 -16.95 19.57
N VAL A 356 17.25 -15.62 19.73
CA VAL A 356 18.57 -14.99 19.92
C VAL A 356 19.23 -15.51 21.21
N LYS A 357 18.49 -15.53 22.30
CA LYS A 357 18.99 -16.02 23.61
C LYS A 357 19.47 -17.47 23.47
N HIS A 358 18.65 -18.35 22.94
CA HIS A 358 19.02 -19.76 22.73
C HIS A 358 20.27 -19.91 21.85
N THR A 359 20.37 -19.10 20.79
CA THR A 359 21.54 -19.10 19.90
C THR A 359 22.79 -18.66 20.68
N ASN A 360 22.68 -17.59 21.48
CA ASN A 360 23.79 -17.08 22.29
C ASN A 360 24.27 -18.12 23.30
N GLU A 361 23.34 -18.77 24.01
CA GLU A 361 23.67 -19.82 24.99
C GLU A 361 24.37 -21.00 24.31
N LYS A 362 23.79 -21.51 23.21
CA LYS A 362 24.34 -22.68 22.50
C LYS A 362 25.70 -22.38 21.87
N MET A 363 25.89 -21.17 21.38
CA MET A 363 27.14 -20.77 20.71
C MET A 363 28.08 -19.96 21.63
N GLU A 364 27.78 -19.88 22.91
CA GLU A 364 28.61 -19.18 23.91
C GLU A 364 29.10 -17.81 23.41
N THR A 365 28.20 -16.99 22.88
CA THR A 365 28.54 -15.72 22.28
C THR A 365 27.35 -14.75 22.25
N ASP A 366 27.59 -13.47 22.07
CA ASP A 366 26.55 -12.47 21.86
C ASP A 366 26.50 -12.11 20.39
N VAL A 367 25.59 -12.75 19.65
CA VAL A 367 25.46 -12.57 18.20
C VAL A 367 25.09 -11.15 17.80
N LEU A 368 24.25 -10.46 18.59
CA LEU A 368 23.87 -9.08 18.26
C LEU A 368 25.04 -8.12 18.42
N ARG A 369 25.89 -8.36 19.40
CA ARG A 369 27.13 -7.60 19.56
C ARG A 369 28.07 -7.85 18.38
N LEU A 370 28.26 -9.11 17.99
CA LEU A 370 29.11 -9.43 16.82
C LEU A 370 28.63 -8.72 15.55
N ILE A 371 27.30 -8.76 15.28
CA ILE A 371 26.68 -8.06 14.15
C ILE A 371 27.00 -6.56 14.19
N LYS A 372 26.82 -5.95 15.37
CA LYS A 372 27.06 -4.51 15.55
C LYS A 372 28.53 -4.16 15.33
N ASP A 373 29.45 -4.99 15.80
CA ASP A 373 30.89 -4.75 15.66
C ASP A 373 31.34 -4.87 14.19
N ASP A 374 30.80 -5.83 13.44
CA ASP A 374 31.10 -6.01 12.01
C ASP A 374 30.48 -4.91 11.11
N LEU A 375 29.48 -4.19 11.60
CA LEU A 375 28.82 -3.12 10.84
C LEU A 375 29.41 -1.73 11.15
N ARG A 376 30.30 -1.60 12.16
CA ARG A 376 31.02 -0.38 12.45
C ARG A 376 32.16 -0.16 11.44
#